data_c39274a3ab1b4466580d9f6731f19b51
#
_entry.id   c39274a3ab1b4466580d9f6731f19b51
#
_cell.length_a   1.000
_cell.length_b   1.000
_cell.length_c   1.000
_cell.angle_alpha   90.00
_cell.angle_beta   90.00
_cell.angle_gamma   90.00
#
_symmetry.space_group_name_H-M   'P 1'
#
loop_
_entity.id
_entity.type
_entity.pdbx_description
1 polymer ?
#
loop_
_entity_poly.entity_id
_entity_poly.type
_entity_poly.pdbx_seq_one_letter_code
_entity_poly.pdbx_strand_id
1 'polypeptide(L)'
;GEWHAYIDNINLHWKADDTIIEKTPEEKKNIFTEEMNKWIGGIVNAGGESVKVWNIVGEPLDKTMDANTFNWGEYLGEVEYARTAVKQARDTAKIDLNLFVSNTFNQSDEMGQKADELIALVKSWEADDVTRIDGYNILLHAVYSKDATSQKANEEMISELFDKLAQTGKLIRVSDLSMMVEDTEGKFIQTSKLTADERSAAANYIAFIMKEYRKTIASNKQYGISISSMTETSTGNKICPWTSGYNRNGMYEGIVEGLK
;
A
#
# COMPACT_ATOMS: atom_id res chain seq x y z
N GLY A 1 -52.89 -5.49 45.15
CA GLY A 1 -53.25 -5.48 43.76
C GLY A 1 -52.25 -6.24 42.96
N GLU A 2 -52.65 -7.35 42.34
CA GLU A 2 -51.82 -8.13 41.45
C GLU A 2 -51.70 -7.40 40.10
N TRP A 3 -50.45 -7.21 39.60
CA TRP A 3 -50.23 -6.66 38.31
C TRP A 3 -50.02 -7.81 37.31
N HIS A 4 -50.91 -7.94 36.34
CA HIS A 4 -50.77 -8.83 35.24
C HIS A 4 -50.19 -8.05 34.05
N ALA A 5 -48.99 -8.39 33.62
CA ALA A 5 -48.43 -7.92 32.35
C ALA A 5 -48.86 -8.89 31.25
N TYR A 6 -49.68 -8.42 30.32
CA TYR A 6 -49.94 -9.17 29.09
C TYR A 6 -48.89 -8.78 28.06
N ILE A 7 -48.06 -9.77 27.66
CA ILE A 7 -47.17 -9.61 26.52
C ILE A 7 -47.96 -10.04 25.29
N ASP A 8 -48.46 -9.05 24.56
CA ASP A 8 -49.10 -9.27 23.28
C ASP A 8 -48.06 -9.09 22.18
N ASN A 9 -47.95 -10.02 21.23
CA ASN A 9 -47.00 -10.08 20.17
C ASN A 9 -45.56 -10.53 20.52
N ILE A 10 -45.41 -11.78 20.95
CA ILE A 10 -44.11 -12.45 20.82
C ILE A 10 -43.97 -12.87 19.36
N ASN A 11 -43.29 -12.06 18.57
CA ASN A 11 -42.81 -12.46 17.24
C ASN A 11 -41.52 -13.26 17.41
N LEU A 12 -41.64 -14.57 17.40
CA LEU A 12 -40.50 -15.48 17.24
C LEU A 12 -40.10 -15.44 15.77
N HIS A 13 -39.13 -14.59 15.43
CA HIS A 13 -38.44 -14.68 14.16
C HIS A 13 -37.49 -15.86 14.21
N TRP A 14 -37.94 -17.00 13.72
CA TRP A 14 -37.06 -18.11 13.44
C TRP A 14 -36.44 -17.86 12.05
N LYS A 15 -35.15 -17.56 12.00
CA LYS A 15 -34.40 -17.57 10.77
C LYS A 15 -34.09 -19.04 10.49
N ALA A 16 -34.70 -19.59 9.45
CA ALA A 16 -34.22 -20.87 8.93
C ALA A 16 -32.74 -20.74 8.59
N ASP A 17 -31.95 -21.76 8.83
CA ASP A 17 -30.59 -21.82 8.35
C ASP A 17 -30.60 -21.52 6.85
N ASP A 18 -29.80 -20.54 6.45
CA ASP A 18 -29.70 -20.18 5.05
C ASP A 18 -29.32 -21.44 4.25
N THR A 19 -30.14 -21.83 3.29
CA THR A 19 -29.78 -22.93 2.40
C THR A 19 -28.62 -22.46 1.54
N ILE A 20 -27.43 -22.94 1.87
CA ILE A 20 -26.23 -22.66 1.05
C ILE A 20 -26.37 -23.47 -0.24
N ILE A 21 -26.63 -22.78 -1.34
CA ILE A 21 -26.59 -23.36 -2.68
C ILE A 21 -25.18 -23.17 -3.22
N GLU A 22 -24.41 -24.25 -3.23
CA GLU A 22 -23.06 -24.23 -3.81
C GLU A 22 -23.12 -23.83 -5.28
N LYS A 23 -22.32 -22.84 -5.66
CA LYS A 23 -22.16 -22.39 -7.04
C LYS A 23 -21.00 -23.12 -7.71
N THR A 24 -21.16 -23.41 -8.99
CA THR A 24 -20.04 -23.92 -9.79
C THR A 24 -18.91 -22.89 -9.87
N PRO A 25 -17.67 -23.29 -10.17
CA PRO A 25 -16.56 -22.35 -10.38
C PRO A 25 -16.86 -21.30 -11.45
N GLU A 26 -17.55 -21.68 -12.51
CA GLU A 26 -17.94 -20.77 -13.59
C GLU A 26 -19.00 -19.75 -13.14
N GLU A 27 -20.03 -20.19 -12.40
CA GLU A 27 -21.00 -19.27 -11.81
C GLU A 27 -20.36 -18.30 -10.83
N LYS A 28 -19.42 -18.78 -9.97
CA LYS A 28 -18.66 -17.92 -9.07
C LYS A 28 -17.85 -16.88 -9.86
N LYS A 29 -17.13 -17.31 -10.90
CA LYS A 29 -16.35 -16.42 -11.76
C LYS A 29 -17.23 -15.33 -12.39
N ASN A 30 -18.39 -15.70 -12.93
CA ASN A 30 -19.30 -14.73 -13.54
C ASN A 30 -19.82 -13.72 -12.53
N ILE A 31 -20.28 -14.16 -11.35
CA ILE A 31 -20.75 -13.28 -10.27
C ILE A 31 -19.66 -12.31 -9.86
N PHE A 32 -18.43 -12.79 -9.64
CA PHE A 32 -17.33 -11.94 -9.21
C PHE A 32 -16.88 -10.98 -10.30
N THR A 33 -16.93 -11.38 -11.57
CA THR A 33 -16.65 -10.48 -12.68
C THR A 33 -17.67 -9.33 -12.75
N GLU A 34 -18.95 -9.64 -12.59
CA GLU A 34 -20.02 -8.64 -12.59
C GLU A 34 -19.88 -7.67 -11.41
N GLU A 35 -19.64 -8.18 -10.19
CA GLU A 35 -19.48 -7.34 -9.01
C GLU A 35 -18.21 -6.48 -9.07
N MET A 36 -17.09 -7.01 -9.58
CA MET A 36 -15.88 -6.22 -9.81
C MET A 36 -16.15 -5.07 -10.80
N ASN A 37 -16.80 -5.37 -11.92
CA ASN A 37 -17.13 -4.37 -12.92
C ASN A 37 -18.06 -3.29 -12.38
N LYS A 38 -19.07 -3.67 -11.63
CA LYS A 38 -19.99 -2.75 -10.95
C LYS A 38 -19.27 -1.87 -9.93
N TRP A 39 -18.39 -2.47 -9.11
CA TRP A 39 -17.63 -1.74 -8.11
C TRP A 39 -16.66 -0.74 -8.74
N ILE A 40 -15.79 -1.19 -9.64
CA ILE A 40 -14.80 -0.33 -10.30
C ILE A 40 -15.49 0.75 -11.15
N GLY A 41 -16.51 0.37 -11.93
CA GLY A 41 -17.27 1.32 -12.72
C GLY A 41 -17.95 2.38 -11.85
N GLY A 42 -18.53 1.99 -10.72
CA GLY A 42 -19.15 2.91 -9.77
C GLY A 42 -18.16 3.92 -9.19
N ILE A 43 -17.00 3.45 -8.74
CA ILE A 43 -15.97 4.32 -8.15
C ILE A 43 -15.36 5.27 -9.19
N VAL A 44 -15.00 4.76 -10.37
CA VAL A 44 -14.41 5.58 -11.44
C VAL A 44 -15.41 6.65 -11.92
N ASN A 45 -16.68 6.29 -12.08
CA ASN A 45 -17.73 7.27 -12.41
C ASN A 45 -17.90 8.33 -11.32
N ALA A 46 -17.85 7.94 -10.05
CA ALA A 46 -17.94 8.88 -8.92
C ALA A 46 -16.74 9.83 -8.87
N GLY A 47 -15.54 9.36 -9.22
CA GLY A 47 -14.33 10.19 -9.35
C GLY A 47 -14.40 11.18 -10.51
N GLY A 48 -15.16 10.86 -11.54
CA GLY A 48 -15.36 11.68 -12.71
C GLY A 48 -14.05 12.14 -13.37
N GLU A 49 -13.96 13.38 -13.78
CA GLU A 49 -12.75 13.96 -14.37
C GLU A 49 -11.74 14.49 -13.33
N SER A 50 -12.12 14.47 -12.05
CA SER A 50 -11.31 15.03 -10.96
C SER A 50 -10.27 14.05 -10.45
N VAL A 51 -10.53 12.73 -10.50
CA VAL A 51 -9.65 11.70 -9.98
C VAL A 51 -8.97 10.96 -11.13
N LYS A 52 -7.71 11.30 -11.38
CA LYS A 52 -6.92 10.75 -12.49
C LYS A 52 -6.02 9.58 -12.09
N VAL A 53 -5.85 9.35 -10.80
CA VAL A 53 -4.86 8.40 -10.27
C VAL A 53 -5.56 7.39 -9.37
N TRP A 54 -5.34 6.12 -9.68
CA TRP A 54 -5.96 5.01 -8.95
C TRP A 54 -4.93 3.91 -8.65
N ASN A 55 -4.95 3.40 -7.44
CA ASN A 55 -4.36 2.11 -7.15
C ASN A 55 -5.38 1.04 -7.57
N ILE A 56 -5.22 0.52 -8.78
CA ILE A 56 -6.20 -0.40 -9.37
C ILE A 56 -6.10 -1.81 -8.77
N VAL A 57 -4.91 -2.19 -8.35
CA VAL A 57 -4.64 -3.42 -7.63
C VAL A 57 -3.77 -3.09 -6.41
N GLY A 58 -4.20 -3.52 -5.23
CA GLY A 58 -3.46 -3.35 -3.97
C GLY A 58 -3.00 -4.70 -3.44
N GLU A 59 -1.78 -4.75 -2.91
CA GLU A 59 -1.17 -5.90 -2.21
C GLU A 59 -1.29 -7.24 -2.95
N PRO A 60 -0.98 -7.31 -4.27
CA PRO A 60 -1.18 -8.54 -5.04
C PRO A 60 -0.27 -9.70 -4.59
N LEU A 61 0.82 -9.39 -3.89
CA LEU A 61 1.74 -10.38 -3.35
C LEU A 61 1.35 -10.86 -1.95
N ASP A 62 0.40 -10.21 -1.29
CA ASP A 62 -0.08 -10.65 0.01
C ASP A 62 -1.08 -11.80 -0.18
N LYS A 63 -0.67 -12.99 0.25
CA LYS A 63 -1.50 -14.21 0.22
C LYS A 63 -2.15 -14.49 1.58
N THR A 64 -1.96 -13.61 2.56
CA THR A 64 -2.60 -13.78 3.86
C THR A 64 -4.09 -13.48 3.71
N MET A 65 -4.92 -14.47 4.06
CA MET A 65 -6.37 -14.34 4.04
C MET A 65 -6.89 -14.38 5.47
N ASP A 66 -7.53 -13.31 5.88
CA ASP A 66 -8.37 -13.31 7.07
C ASP A 66 -9.85 -13.36 6.68
N ALA A 67 -10.74 -13.42 7.66
CA ALA A 67 -12.19 -13.51 7.42
C ALA A 67 -12.77 -12.29 6.65
N ASN A 68 -12.00 -11.22 6.50
CA ASN A 68 -12.41 -9.97 5.84
C ASN A 68 -11.66 -9.74 4.52
N THR A 69 -10.70 -10.61 4.18
CA THR A 69 -9.87 -10.47 2.98
C THR A 69 -10.40 -11.36 1.87
N PHE A 70 -10.50 -10.82 0.69
CA PHE A 70 -11.01 -11.50 -0.48
C PHE A 70 -9.93 -11.58 -1.58
N ASN A 71 -9.54 -12.80 -1.95
CA ASN A 71 -8.57 -13.02 -3.01
C ASN A 71 -9.27 -13.16 -4.37
N TRP A 72 -9.29 -12.09 -5.13
CA TRP A 72 -9.86 -12.06 -6.47
C TRP A 72 -9.23 -13.08 -7.44
N GLY A 73 -7.93 -13.33 -7.28
CA GLY A 73 -7.19 -14.27 -8.12
C GLY A 73 -7.67 -15.71 -7.98
N GLU A 74 -8.20 -16.10 -6.82
CA GLU A 74 -8.76 -17.44 -6.59
C GLU A 74 -9.99 -17.71 -7.49
N TYR A 75 -10.81 -16.69 -7.70
CA TYR A 75 -12.07 -16.84 -8.44
C TYR A 75 -11.95 -16.43 -9.91
N LEU A 76 -11.17 -15.42 -10.21
CA LEU A 76 -11.03 -14.87 -11.57
C LEU A 76 -9.76 -15.37 -12.27
N GLY A 77 -8.82 -15.96 -11.55
CA GLY A 77 -7.48 -16.31 -12.02
C GLY A 77 -6.46 -15.23 -11.74
N GLU A 78 -5.24 -15.64 -11.39
CA GLU A 78 -4.13 -14.78 -10.93
C GLU A 78 -3.73 -13.64 -11.91
N VAL A 79 -4.07 -13.78 -13.17
CA VAL A 79 -3.81 -12.78 -14.21
C VAL A 79 -5.09 -12.02 -14.58
N GLU A 80 -6.19 -12.75 -14.76
CA GLU A 80 -7.42 -12.20 -15.33
C GLU A 80 -8.13 -11.20 -14.42
N TYR A 81 -7.99 -11.32 -13.08
CA TYR A 81 -8.60 -10.34 -12.17
C TYR A 81 -8.03 -8.93 -12.38
N ALA A 82 -6.72 -8.82 -12.55
CA ALA A 82 -6.06 -7.53 -12.76
C ALA A 82 -6.39 -6.96 -14.15
N ARG A 83 -6.40 -7.81 -15.17
CA ARG A 83 -6.82 -7.42 -16.53
C ARG A 83 -8.25 -6.91 -16.57
N THR A 84 -9.16 -7.61 -15.91
CA THR A 84 -10.56 -7.21 -15.77
C THR A 84 -10.68 -5.85 -15.08
N ALA A 85 -9.97 -5.66 -13.98
CA ALA A 85 -9.97 -4.41 -13.22
C ALA A 85 -9.46 -3.23 -14.07
N VAL A 86 -8.32 -3.40 -14.74
CA VAL A 86 -7.71 -2.37 -15.60
C VAL A 86 -8.65 -2.02 -16.77
N LYS A 87 -9.16 -3.04 -17.44
CA LYS A 87 -10.09 -2.85 -18.56
C LYS A 87 -11.32 -2.07 -18.13
N GLN A 88 -11.98 -2.49 -17.03
CA GLN A 88 -13.18 -1.84 -16.54
C GLN A 88 -12.92 -0.38 -16.16
N ALA A 89 -11.80 -0.08 -15.51
CA ALA A 89 -11.45 1.28 -15.14
C ALA A 89 -11.28 2.17 -16.39
N ARG A 90 -10.56 1.68 -17.40
CA ARG A 90 -10.32 2.45 -18.64
C ARG A 90 -11.57 2.60 -19.49
N ASP A 91 -12.39 1.56 -19.61
CA ASP A 91 -13.64 1.62 -20.39
C ASP A 91 -14.67 2.58 -19.74
N THR A 92 -14.63 2.72 -18.43
CA THR A 92 -15.54 3.61 -17.69
C THR A 92 -15.09 5.06 -17.70
N ALA A 93 -13.78 5.29 -17.68
CA ALA A 93 -13.22 6.63 -17.54
C ALA A 93 -13.47 7.50 -18.77
N LYS A 94 -13.78 8.77 -18.55
CA LYS A 94 -13.91 9.79 -19.60
C LYS A 94 -12.60 10.53 -19.90
N ILE A 95 -11.57 10.23 -19.14
CA ILE A 95 -10.24 10.85 -19.18
C ILE A 95 -9.18 9.76 -19.10
N ASP A 96 -7.95 10.09 -19.51
CA ASP A 96 -6.82 9.19 -19.30
C ASP A 96 -6.52 9.04 -17.80
N LEU A 97 -6.45 7.79 -17.36
CA LEU A 97 -6.11 7.43 -15.98
C LEU A 97 -4.66 6.99 -15.88
N ASN A 98 -4.05 7.35 -14.75
CA ASN A 98 -2.82 6.72 -14.28
C ASN A 98 -3.19 5.60 -13.31
N LEU A 99 -3.04 4.37 -13.74
CA LEU A 99 -3.35 3.17 -12.97
C LEU A 99 -2.08 2.61 -12.35
N PHE A 100 -2.04 2.57 -11.02
CA PHE A 100 -0.93 2.05 -10.24
C PHE A 100 -1.27 0.69 -9.63
N VAL A 101 -0.25 -0.15 -9.50
CA VAL A 101 -0.28 -1.28 -8.59
C VAL A 101 0.43 -0.87 -7.29
N SER A 102 -0.17 -1.14 -6.14
CA SER A 102 0.43 -0.82 -4.85
C SER A 102 0.85 -2.07 -4.10
N ASN A 103 2.01 -2.00 -3.43
CA ASN A 103 2.45 -3.05 -2.52
C ASN A 103 3.27 -2.46 -1.37
N THR A 104 3.10 -3.06 -0.17
CA THR A 104 3.87 -2.71 1.01
C THR A 104 5.26 -3.31 0.95
N PHE A 105 6.26 -2.50 1.23
CA PHE A 105 7.66 -2.89 1.34
C PHE A 105 8.15 -2.57 2.75
N ASN A 106 8.25 -3.60 3.56
CA ASN A 106 8.94 -3.53 4.84
C ASN A 106 10.43 -3.73 4.56
N GLN A 107 11.27 -2.94 5.20
CA GLN A 107 12.70 -3.07 5.04
C GLN A 107 13.18 -4.37 5.68
N SER A 108 13.58 -5.31 4.84
CA SER A 108 14.04 -6.65 5.19
C SER A 108 14.87 -7.21 4.04
N ASP A 109 15.64 -8.25 4.29
CA ASP A 109 16.50 -8.93 3.28
C ASP A 109 15.73 -9.43 2.04
N GLU A 110 14.41 -9.60 2.15
CA GLU A 110 13.55 -10.05 1.06
C GLU A 110 13.04 -8.90 0.16
N MET A 111 13.34 -7.63 0.50
CA MET A 111 12.75 -6.47 -0.19
C MET A 111 13.06 -6.45 -1.69
N GLY A 112 14.29 -6.78 -2.08
CA GLY A 112 14.71 -6.88 -3.48
C GLY A 112 13.99 -7.98 -4.24
N GLN A 113 13.83 -9.16 -3.64
CA GLN A 113 13.08 -10.27 -4.21
C GLN A 113 11.59 -9.91 -4.40
N LYS A 114 11.00 -9.28 -3.41
CA LYS A 114 9.60 -8.83 -3.47
C LYS A 114 9.37 -7.83 -4.62
N ALA A 115 10.35 -6.96 -4.87
CA ALA A 115 10.30 -6.04 -6.01
C ALA A 115 10.31 -6.80 -7.35
N ASP A 116 11.19 -7.80 -7.49
CA ASP A 116 11.25 -8.64 -8.70
C ASP A 116 9.94 -9.41 -8.93
N GLU A 117 9.36 -9.97 -7.88
CA GLU A 117 8.08 -10.68 -7.92
C GLU A 117 6.94 -9.75 -8.38
N LEU A 118 6.85 -8.54 -7.83
CA LEU A 118 5.85 -7.55 -8.22
C LEU A 118 6.02 -7.14 -9.68
N ILE A 119 7.24 -6.89 -10.12
CA ILE A 119 7.56 -6.54 -11.51
C ILE A 119 7.20 -7.68 -12.47
N ALA A 120 7.55 -8.91 -12.11
CA ALA A 120 7.21 -10.09 -12.91
C ALA A 120 5.70 -10.30 -13.02
N LEU A 121 4.97 -10.10 -11.92
CA LEU A 121 3.53 -10.22 -11.89
C LEU A 121 2.85 -9.17 -12.80
N VAL A 122 3.27 -7.91 -12.72
CA VAL A 122 2.75 -6.85 -13.62
C VAL A 122 3.06 -7.16 -15.09
N LYS A 123 4.25 -7.64 -15.40
CA LYS A 123 4.60 -8.09 -16.76
C LYS A 123 3.68 -9.22 -17.25
N SER A 124 3.28 -10.14 -16.38
CA SER A 124 2.36 -11.22 -16.74
C SER A 124 0.95 -10.69 -17.08
N TRP A 125 0.50 -9.65 -16.39
CA TRP A 125 -0.77 -8.99 -16.71
C TRP A 125 -0.73 -8.28 -18.06
N GLU A 126 0.38 -7.65 -18.38
CA GLU A 126 0.59 -6.87 -19.62
C GLU A 126 0.96 -7.74 -20.84
N ALA A 127 1.12 -9.05 -20.66
CA ALA A 127 1.48 -9.96 -21.75
C ALA A 127 0.39 -10.14 -22.84
N ASP A 128 -0.77 -9.51 -22.66
CA ASP A 128 -1.85 -9.46 -23.68
C ASP A 128 -1.73 -8.26 -24.63
N ASP A 129 -0.72 -7.42 -24.48
CA ASP A 129 -0.48 -6.19 -25.25
C ASP A 129 -1.63 -5.14 -25.18
N VAL A 130 -2.61 -5.36 -24.31
CA VAL A 130 -3.79 -4.48 -24.12
C VAL A 130 -3.81 -3.90 -22.69
N THR A 131 -3.56 -4.75 -21.70
CA THR A 131 -3.51 -4.34 -20.30
C THR A 131 -2.30 -3.43 -20.05
N ARG A 132 -2.52 -2.26 -19.46
CA ARG A 132 -1.44 -1.32 -19.15
C ARG A 132 -1.54 -0.82 -17.71
N ILE A 133 -0.50 -1.07 -16.94
CA ILE A 133 -0.23 -0.46 -15.63
C ILE A 133 0.73 0.71 -15.85
N ASP A 134 0.36 1.90 -15.39
CA ASP A 134 1.15 3.11 -15.61
C ASP A 134 2.28 3.28 -14.59
N GLY A 135 2.12 2.73 -13.37
CA GLY A 135 3.13 2.88 -12.34
C GLY A 135 3.05 1.91 -11.18
N TYR A 136 4.09 1.97 -10.36
CA TYR A 136 4.18 1.28 -9.07
C TYR A 136 4.02 2.28 -7.93
N ASN A 137 3.17 1.95 -6.98
CA ASN A 137 2.99 2.69 -5.74
C ASN A 137 3.57 1.88 -4.57
N ILE A 138 4.70 2.31 -4.06
CA ILE A 138 5.45 1.63 -3.01
C ILE A 138 5.05 2.20 -1.67
N LEU A 139 4.42 1.39 -0.81
CA LEU A 139 4.18 1.73 0.59
C LEU A 139 5.45 1.34 1.36
N LEU A 140 6.30 2.32 1.66
CA LEU A 140 7.64 2.07 2.16
C LEU A 140 7.73 2.27 3.67
N HIS A 141 7.97 1.17 4.38
CA HIS A 141 8.22 1.17 5.83
C HIS A 141 9.72 1.04 6.08
N ALA A 142 10.40 2.16 6.23
CA ALA A 142 11.84 2.23 6.44
C ALA A 142 12.22 2.10 7.91
N VAL A 143 13.39 1.52 8.15
CA VAL A 143 13.96 1.31 9.47
C VAL A 143 15.37 1.88 9.51
N TYR A 144 15.64 2.85 10.39
CA TYR A 144 16.99 3.25 10.72
C TYR A 144 17.52 2.32 11.80
N SER A 145 18.64 1.65 11.53
CA SER A 145 19.31 0.78 12.49
C SER A 145 20.45 1.51 13.20
N LYS A 146 20.56 1.32 14.53
CA LYS A 146 21.71 1.82 15.31
C LYS A 146 22.96 0.96 15.11
N ASP A 147 22.82 -0.25 14.57
CA ASP A 147 23.95 -1.05 14.13
C ASP A 147 24.42 -0.56 12.74
N ALA A 148 25.68 -0.17 12.66
CA ALA A 148 26.23 0.44 11.42
C ALA A 148 26.25 -0.52 10.23
N THR A 149 26.39 -1.83 10.46
CA THR A 149 26.38 -2.84 9.41
C THR A 149 24.98 -3.02 8.86
N SER A 150 24.01 -3.15 9.75
CA SER A 150 22.59 -3.24 9.40
C SER A 150 22.11 -1.96 8.70
N GLN A 151 22.53 -0.78 9.18
CA GLN A 151 22.17 0.49 8.53
C GLN A 151 22.71 0.57 7.11
N LYS A 152 23.96 0.15 6.88
CA LYS A 152 24.52 0.12 5.54
C LYS A 152 23.76 -0.85 4.62
N ALA A 153 23.40 -2.03 5.11
CA ALA A 153 22.55 -2.96 4.37
C ALA A 153 21.17 -2.36 4.05
N ASN A 154 20.59 -1.63 4.99
CA ASN A 154 19.33 -0.91 4.80
C ASN A 154 19.44 0.14 3.67
N GLU A 155 20.51 0.88 3.57
CA GLU A 155 20.76 1.85 2.49
C GLU A 155 20.94 1.15 1.13
N GLU A 156 21.68 0.03 1.10
CA GLU A 156 21.86 -0.78 -0.11
C GLU A 156 20.52 -1.35 -0.61
N MET A 157 19.65 -1.84 0.29
CA MET A 157 18.31 -2.33 -0.06
C MET A 157 17.42 -1.25 -0.67
N ILE A 158 17.46 -0.03 -0.15
CA ILE A 158 16.71 1.11 -0.73
C ILE A 158 17.22 1.44 -2.13
N SER A 159 18.53 1.48 -2.32
CA SER A 159 19.12 1.75 -3.64
C SER A 159 18.76 0.66 -4.65
N GLU A 160 18.86 -0.61 -4.27
CA GLU A 160 18.44 -1.74 -5.10
C GLU A 160 16.97 -1.69 -5.48
N LEU A 161 16.07 -1.38 -4.53
CA LEU A 161 14.65 -1.24 -4.80
C LEU A 161 14.38 -0.19 -5.89
N PHE A 162 14.97 0.99 -5.74
CA PHE A 162 14.76 2.06 -6.74
C PHE A 162 15.42 1.74 -8.08
N ASP A 163 16.57 1.08 -8.11
CA ASP A 163 17.20 0.62 -9.36
C ASP A 163 16.30 -0.35 -10.12
N LYS A 164 15.73 -1.35 -9.43
CA LYS A 164 14.79 -2.31 -10.03
C LYS A 164 13.55 -1.61 -10.59
N LEU A 165 12.96 -0.70 -9.83
CA LEU A 165 11.79 0.05 -10.24
C LEU A 165 12.08 1.00 -11.42
N ALA A 166 13.24 1.67 -11.42
CA ALA A 166 13.66 2.56 -12.50
C ALA A 166 13.77 1.82 -13.85
N GLN A 167 14.29 0.58 -13.83
CA GLN A 167 14.43 -0.26 -15.04
C GLN A 167 13.10 -0.61 -15.69
N THR A 168 11.98 -0.50 -14.98
CA THR A 168 10.63 -0.73 -15.56
C THR A 168 10.19 0.37 -16.52
N GLY A 169 10.78 1.55 -16.43
CA GLY A 169 10.38 2.75 -17.18
C GLY A 169 8.98 3.28 -16.84
N LYS A 170 8.34 2.75 -15.80
CA LYS A 170 7.00 3.16 -15.33
C LYS A 170 7.08 4.35 -14.37
N LEU A 171 5.93 4.94 -14.06
CA LEU A 171 5.82 5.95 -13.01
C LEU A 171 6.07 5.31 -11.64
N ILE A 172 6.85 5.96 -10.80
CA ILE A 172 7.14 5.49 -9.45
C ILE A 172 6.61 6.50 -8.42
N ARG A 173 5.76 6.02 -7.55
CA ARG A 173 5.25 6.72 -6.38
C ARG A 173 5.72 6.00 -5.14
N VAL A 174 6.21 6.75 -4.16
CA VAL A 174 6.39 6.25 -2.80
C VAL A 174 5.26 6.83 -1.95
N SER A 175 4.42 5.98 -1.42
CA SER A 175 3.36 6.40 -0.49
C SER A 175 3.56 5.73 0.86
N ASP A 176 2.88 6.26 1.86
CA ASP A 176 2.95 5.74 3.21
C ASP A 176 4.40 5.59 3.74
N LEU A 177 5.32 6.47 3.27
CA LEU A 177 6.68 6.47 3.76
C LEU A 177 6.66 6.69 5.28
N SER A 178 7.08 5.66 6.01
CA SER A 178 7.21 5.69 7.46
C SER A 178 8.64 5.37 7.88
N MET A 179 9.04 5.89 9.03
CA MET A 179 10.36 5.67 9.61
C MET A 179 10.23 5.15 11.03
N MET A 180 10.93 4.06 11.33
CA MET A 180 11.13 3.54 12.67
C MET A 180 12.62 3.50 13.00
N VAL A 181 12.96 3.42 14.27
CA VAL A 181 14.35 3.23 14.73
C VAL A 181 14.42 1.93 15.49
N GLU A 182 15.41 1.13 15.19
CA GLU A 182 15.76 -0.07 15.94
C GLU A 182 17.10 0.11 16.69
N ASP A 183 17.22 -0.57 17.81
CA ASP A 183 18.48 -0.66 18.56
C ASP A 183 19.44 -1.68 17.91
N THR A 184 20.60 -1.88 18.54
CA THR A 184 21.62 -2.84 18.05
C THR A 184 21.21 -4.31 18.18
N GLU A 185 20.07 -4.60 18.82
CA GLU A 185 19.47 -5.94 18.94
C GLU A 185 18.28 -6.13 17.97
N GLY A 186 18.00 -5.12 17.12
CA GLY A 186 16.88 -5.15 16.17
C GLY A 186 15.51 -4.86 16.79
N LYS A 187 15.45 -4.29 17.99
CA LYS A 187 14.19 -3.94 18.66
C LYS A 187 13.78 -2.51 18.37
N PHE A 188 12.55 -2.30 17.96
CA PHE A 188 12.02 -0.96 17.74
C PHE A 188 11.96 -0.13 19.02
N ILE A 189 12.46 1.10 18.92
CA ILE A 189 12.48 2.08 19.99
C ILE A 189 11.23 2.95 19.90
N GLN A 190 10.51 3.10 21.01
CA GLN A 190 9.38 4.05 21.07
C GLN A 190 9.87 5.48 20.84
N THR A 191 9.11 6.26 20.10
CA THR A 191 9.50 7.65 19.77
C THR A 191 9.77 8.52 21.01
N SER A 192 9.03 8.30 22.09
CA SER A 192 9.21 9.00 23.36
C SER A 192 10.55 8.71 24.07
N LYS A 193 11.25 7.65 23.67
CA LYS A 193 12.54 7.23 24.24
C LYS A 193 13.74 7.59 23.35
N LEU A 194 13.50 8.07 22.13
CA LEU A 194 14.55 8.45 21.21
C LEU A 194 15.29 9.70 21.69
N THR A 195 16.60 9.62 21.68
CA THR A 195 17.50 10.76 21.90
C THR A 195 17.49 11.73 20.71
N ALA A 196 18.02 12.92 20.90
CA ALA A 196 18.17 13.90 19.82
C ALA A 196 19.07 13.38 18.69
N ASP A 197 20.15 12.66 19.03
CA ASP A 197 21.08 12.10 18.04
C ASP A 197 20.41 10.99 17.21
N GLU A 198 19.63 10.11 17.82
CA GLU A 198 18.87 9.06 17.12
C GLU A 198 17.82 9.65 16.19
N ARG A 199 17.13 10.70 16.62
CA ARG A 199 16.18 11.43 15.75
C ARG A 199 16.89 12.10 14.58
N SER A 200 18.06 12.69 14.81
CA SER A 200 18.88 13.31 13.75
C SER A 200 19.37 12.27 12.75
N ALA A 201 19.83 11.13 13.22
CA ALA A 201 20.28 10.02 12.37
C ALA A 201 19.14 9.47 11.50
N ALA A 202 17.96 9.23 12.07
CA ALA A 202 16.78 8.83 11.34
C ALA A 202 16.33 9.90 10.31
N ALA A 203 16.46 11.18 10.65
CA ALA A 203 16.19 12.30 9.73
C ALA A 203 17.16 12.30 8.52
N ASN A 204 18.44 12.04 8.76
CA ASN A 204 19.42 11.88 7.70
C ASN A 204 19.10 10.69 6.79
N TYR A 205 18.59 9.61 7.35
CA TYR A 205 18.18 8.45 6.57
C TYR A 205 16.94 8.72 5.70
N ILE A 206 15.95 9.47 6.21
CA ILE A 206 14.84 9.95 5.37
C ILE A 206 15.35 10.81 4.21
N ALA A 207 16.27 11.73 4.49
CA ALA A 207 16.88 12.56 3.45
C ALA A 207 17.62 11.71 2.40
N PHE A 208 18.32 10.65 2.83
CA PHE A 208 18.97 9.70 1.94
C PHE A 208 17.93 9.00 1.04
N ILE A 209 16.87 8.43 1.58
CA ILE A 209 15.81 7.75 0.81
C ILE A 209 15.23 8.69 -0.27
N MET A 210 14.92 9.94 0.09
CA MET A 210 14.35 10.91 -0.84
C MET A 210 15.35 11.32 -1.93
N LYS A 211 16.61 11.50 -1.58
CA LYS A 211 17.69 11.83 -2.54
C LYS A 211 17.94 10.64 -3.47
N GLU A 212 17.95 9.42 -2.96
CA GLU A 212 18.15 8.21 -3.75
C GLU A 212 16.99 7.98 -4.73
N TYR A 213 15.73 8.18 -4.31
CA TYR A 213 14.59 8.20 -5.21
C TYR A 213 14.76 9.23 -6.34
N ARG A 214 15.13 10.46 -6.01
CA ARG A 214 15.31 11.53 -7.02
C ARG A 214 16.47 11.30 -7.96
N LYS A 215 17.54 10.69 -7.48
CA LYS A 215 18.74 10.37 -8.25
C LYS A 215 18.48 9.22 -9.23
N THR A 216 17.80 8.17 -8.77
CA THR A 216 17.65 6.90 -9.48
C THR A 216 16.44 6.89 -10.43
N ILE A 217 15.31 7.45 -10.00
CA ILE A 217 14.13 7.52 -10.83
C ILE A 217 14.21 8.72 -11.78
N ALA A 218 14.07 8.48 -13.09
CA ALA A 218 14.07 9.56 -14.07
C ALA A 218 13.02 10.63 -13.74
N SER A 219 13.33 11.91 -13.88
CA SER A 219 12.48 13.01 -13.42
C SER A 219 11.05 12.99 -13.97
N ASN A 220 10.87 12.54 -15.21
CA ASN A 220 9.54 12.36 -15.83
C ASN A 220 8.82 11.09 -15.38
N LYS A 221 9.44 10.28 -14.53
CA LYS A 221 8.88 9.06 -13.93
C LYS A 221 8.67 9.19 -12.41
N GLN A 222 9.13 10.28 -11.81
CA GLN A 222 8.90 10.60 -10.41
C GLN A 222 7.46 11.07 -10.23
N TYR A 223 6.62 10.23 -9.61
CA TYR A 223 5.23 10.62 -9.36
C TYR A 223 5.04 11.32 -8.01
N GLY A 224 5.93 11.08 -7.07
CA GLY A 224 5.97 11.77 -5.78
C GLY A 224 6.17 10.85 -4.58
N ILE A 225 6.38 11.50 -3.43
CA ILE A 225 6.53 10.84 -2.13
C ILE A 225 5.49 11.42 -1.17
N SER A 226 4.79 10.57 -0.42
CA SER A 226 3.91 10.97 0.67
C SER A 226 4.28 10.24 1.96
N ILE A 227 4.13 10.94 3.07
CA ILE A 227 4.45 10.46 4.41
C ILE A 227 3.21 9.83 5.04
N SER A 228 3.38 8.72 5.76
CA SER A 228 2.28 7.94 6.33
C SER A 228 1.50 8.67 7.42
N SER A 229 2.19 9.48 8.22
CA SER A 229 1.60 10.22 9.33
C SER A 229 2.36 11.52 9.59
N MET A 230 1.63 12.56 9.93
CA MET A 230 2.21 13.87 10.22
C MET A 230 2.61 14.02 11.70
N THR A 231 1.96 13.30 12.60
CA THR A 231 2.13 13.46 14.05
C THR A 231 2.41 12.12 14.72
N GLU A 232 3.42 12.09 15.59
CA GLU A 232 3.74 10.94 16.43
C GLU A 232 2.63 10.65 17.43
N THR A 233 2.46 9.38 17.77
CA THR A 233 1.67 8.97 18.92
C THR A 233 2.57 8.79 20.15
N SER A 234 2.05 9.02 21.34
CA SER A 234 2.83 8.98 22.59
C SER A 234 3.45 7.61 22.90
N THR A 235 2.89 6.54 22.36
CA THR A 235 3.32 5.14 22.57
C THR A 235 3.81 4.46 21.29
N GLY A 236 3.85 5.17 20.18
CA GLY A 236 4.20 4.62 18.86
C GLY A 236 5.71 4.57 18.63
N ASN A 237 6.07 3.82 17.57
CA ASN A 237 7.46 3.68 17.11
C ASN A 237 7.74 4.46 15.83
N LYS A 238 6.69 4.94 15.14
CA LYS A 238 6.85 5.71 13.89
C LYS A 238 7.24 7.14 14.19
N ILE A 239 8.38 7.56 13.65
CA ILE A 239 8.81 8.97 13.68
C ILE A 239 8.01 9.72 12.63
N CYS A 240 7.47 10.88 13.01
CA CYS A 240 6.72 11.76 12.14
C CYS A 240 7.31 13.17 12.14
N PRO A 241 6.95 14.04 11.18
CA PRO A 241 7.46 15.42 11.12
C PRO A 241 7.16 16.25 12.37
N TRP A 242 6.09 15.92 13.10
CA TRP A 242 5.71 16.57 14.36
C TRP A 242 5.62 15.54 15.49
N THR A 243 6.06 15.95 16.67
CA THR A 243 5.85 15.18 17.90
C THR A 243 4.36 15.13 18.28
N SER A 244 4.01 14.31 19.26
CA SER A 244 2.65 14.27 19.85
C SER A 244 2.23 15.62 20.48
N GLY A 245 3.18 16.50 20.82
CA GLY A 245 2.95 17.87 21.27
C GLY A 245 2.95 18.91 20.14
N TYR A 246 2.87 18.49 18.89
CA TYR A 246 2.84 19.35 17.67
C TYR A 246 4.08 20.24 17.48
N ASN A 247 5.22 19.84 18.04
CA ASN A 247 6.50 20.47 17.76
C ASN A 247 7.19 19.80 16.58
N ARG A 248 7.84 20.59 15.71
CA ARG A 248 8.69 20.03 14.65
C ARG A 248 9.82 19.22 15.25
N ASN A 249 10.18 18.12 14.60
CA ASN A 249 11.33 17.32 14.98
C ASN A 249 12.26 17.08 13.79
N GLY A 250 13.35 16.34 14.01
CA GLY A 250 14.39 16.10 13.01
C GLY A 250 13.85 15.51 11.68
N MET A 251 12.79 14.71 11.70
CA MET A 251 12.20 14.17 10.47
C MET A 251 11.70 15.27 9.53
N TYR A 252 11.15 16.38 10.05
CA TYR A 252 10.78 17.53 9.23
C TYR A 252 12.01 18.10 8.51
N GLU A 253 13.12 18.23 9.22
CA GLU A 253 14.39 18.72 8.65
C GLU A 253 14.93 17.73 7.60
N GLY A 254 14.87 16.42 7.86
CA GLY A 254 15.27 15.38 6.92
C GLY A 254 14.46 15.42 5.63
N ILE A 255 13.15 15.63 5.71
CA ILE A 255 12.28 15.79 4.54
C ILE A 255 12.69 17.02 3.73
N VAL A 256 12.89 18.18 4.39
CA VAL A 256 13.31 19.41 3.72
C VAL A 256 14.67 19.23 3.05
N GLU A 257 15.62 18.54 3.71
CA GLU A 257 16.95 18.27 3.14
C GLU A 257 16.85 17.28 1.94
N GLY A 258 15.96 16.32 1.99
CA GLY A 258 15.71 15.36 0.90
C GLY A 258 15.08 16.00 -0.34
N LEU A 259 14.45 17.17 -0.20
CA LEU A 259 13.84 17.91 -1.30
C LEU A 259 14.83 18.85 -2.03
N LYS A 260 16.00 19.17 -1.44
CA LYS A 260 17.06 19.93 -2.07
C LYS A 260 17.80 19.12 -3.13
#